data_f3ff86546a2c7bb27cc04c5475ff9c85
#
_entry.id   f3ff86546a2c7bb27cc04c5475ff9c85
#
_cell.length_a   1.000
_cell.length_b   1.000
_cell.length_c   1.000
_cell.angle_alpha   90.00
_cell.angle_beta   90.00
_cell.angle_gamma   90.00
#
_symmetry.space_group_name_H-M   'P 1'
#
loop_
_entity.id
_entity.type
_entity.pdbx_description
1 polymer ?
#
loop_
_entity_poly.entity_id
_entity_poly.type
_entity_poly.pdbx_seq_one_letter_code
_entity_poly.pdbx_strand_id
1 'polypeptide(L)'
;MYFFKDNFVLLYKKQKNYARTGFLQFLKGMFSVTEIVYTLGNQVYLNLTNACPCRCAFCIRQNGDGVGTAENLWFSSHAPSFEEVKAAVDAWDFSGYDKEVVFCGYGEPTCAYDTLLRTAEYLKKKGLRLRLNTNGLSDLINGKPTAEAICKNIDTISVSLNAPTTEKYEKLCRPAFGEKAFDAMLAFARQCKELGANVKFTVVDVIPPEDIEACKALAKSMDIPLRVRAYIAE
;
A
#
# COMPACT_ATOMS: atom_id res chain seq x y z
N MET A 1 -38.44 37.35 0.19
CA MET A 1 -38.84 36.00 -0.28
C MET A 1 -37.61 35.28 -0.92
N TYR A 2 -36.45 35.20 -0.17
CA TYR A 2 -35.19 34.60 -0.70
C TYR A 2 -34.50 33.64 0.27
N PHE A 3 -35.15 33.27 1.39
CA PHE A 3 -34.50 32.42 2.43
C PHE A 3 -34.88 30.93 2.38
N PHE A 4 -35.71 30.48 1.44
CA PHE A 4 -36.22 29.08 1.41
C PHE A 4 -35.54 28.17 0.37
N LYS A 5 -34.73 28.70 -0.57
CA LYS A 5 -34.13 27.87 -1.63
C LYS A 5 -32.85 27.18 -1.19
N ASP A 6 -32.04 27.80 -0.34
CA ASP A 6 -30.72 27.24 0.04
C ASP A 6 -30.82 26.07 1.03
N ASN A 7 -31.83 26.07 1.90
CA ASN A 7 -32.05 24.97 2.83
C ASN A 7 -32.58 23.70 2.15
N PHE A 8 -33.30 23.81 1.02
CA PHE A 8 -33.83 22.65 0.33
C PHE A 8 -32.76 21.93 -0.49
N VAL A 9 -31.79 22.66 -1.04
CA VAL A 9 -30.63 22.09 -1.77
C VAL A 9 -29.68 21.42 -0.80
N LEU A 10 -29.47 21.95 0.40
CA LEU A 10 -28.65 21.33 1.46
C LEU A 10 -29.28 20.06 2.04
N LEU A 11 -30.61 20.06 2.24
CA LEU A 11 -31.35 18.88 2.70
C LEU A 11 -31.37 17.78 1.61
N TYR A 12 -31.54 18.14 0.34
CA TYR A 12 -31.53 17.18 -0.77
C TYR A 12 -30.15 16.56 -1.01
N LYS A 13 -29.06 17.35 -0.83
CA LYS A 13 -27.68 16.82 -0.87
C LYS A 13 -27.38 15.91 0.34
N LYS A 14 -27.84 16.25 1.54
CA LYS A 14 -27.74 15.40 2.74
C LYS A 14 -28.54 14.09 2.57
N GLN A 15 -29.77 14.13 2.06
CA GLN A 15 -30.57 12.92 1.84
C GLN A 15 -29.97 11.99 0.76
N LYS A 16 -29.37 12.53 -0.32
CA LYS A 16 -28.66 11.69 -1.32
C LYS A 16 -27.41 11.02 -0.73
N ASN A 17 -26.69 11.68 0.17
CA ASN A 17 -25.53 11.07 0.83
C ASN A 17 -25.95 10.01 1.86
N TYR A 18 -27.03 10.22 2.62
CA TYR A 18 -27.57 9.22 3.55
C TYR A 18 -28.14 7.99 2.83
N ALA A 19 -28.82 8.16 1.70
CA ALA A 19 -29.33 7.04 0.91
C ALA A 19 -28.18 6.24 0.27
N ARG A 20 -27.08 6.91 -0.14
CA ARG A 20 -25.91 6.25 -0.73
C ARG A 20 -25.07 5.50 0.32
N THR A 21 -24.87 6.08 1.51
CA THR A 21 -24.18 5.43 2.62
C THR A 21 -25.00 4.28 3.21
N GLY A 22 -26.31 4.45 3.39
CA GLY A 22 -27.20 3.39 3.87
C GLY A 22 -27.33 2.23 2.89
N PHE A 23 -27.38 2.50 1.59
CA PHE A 23 -27.42 1.46 0.55
C PHE A 23 -26.09 0.71 0.43
N LEU A 24 -24.96 1.40 0.50
CA LEU A 24 -23.61 0.79 0.55
C LEU A 24 -23.43 -0.04 1.83
N GLN A 25 -23.92 0.45 2.96
CA GLN A 25 -23.86 -0.27 4.24
C GLN A 25 -24.79 -1.49 4.27
N PHE A 26 -25.96 -1.41 3.62
CA PHE A 26 -26.87 -2.54 3.41
C PHE A 26 -26.28 -3.59 2.48
N LEU A 27 -25.59 -3.19 1.41
CA LEU A 27 -24.87 -4.11 0.50
C LEU A 27 -23.66 -4.76 1.19
N LYS A 28 -22.93 -4.03 2.04
CA LYS A 28 -21.84 -4.58 2.89
C LYS A 28 -22.32 -5.69 3.83
N GLY A 29 -23.55 -5.59 4.36
CA GLY A 29 -24.15 -6.63 5.21
C GLY A 29 -24.66 -7.88 4.48
N MET A 30 -24.80 -7.84 3.15
CA MET A 30 -25.28 -8.97 2.34
C MET A 30 -24.18 -9.71 1.59
N PHE A 31 -23.03 -9.05 1.34
CA PHE A 31 -21.89 -9.64 0.62
C PHE A 31 -20.59 -9.13 1.26
N SER A 32 -19.59 -10.01 1.40
CA SER A 32 -18.22 -9.62 1.74
C SER A 32 -17.66 -8.76 0.60
N VAL A 33 -17.75 -7.44 0.74
CA VAL A 33 -17.23 -6.50 -0.26
C VAL A 33 -15.76 -6.27 0.03
N THR A 34 -14.91 -6.61 -0.90
CA THR A 34 -13.47 -6.33 -0.80
C THR A 34 -13.22 -4.83 -0.78
N GLU A 35 -12.41 -4.38 0.16
CA GLU A 35 -12.16 -2.97 0.35
C GLU A 35 -10.92 -2.51 -0.41
N ILE A 36 -11.10 -1.52 -1.29
CA ILE A 36 -10.01 -0.84 -2.00
C ILE A 36 -9.37 0.21 -1.09
N VAL A 37 -10.20 0.96 -0.35
CA VAL A 37 -9.76 2.02 0.57
C VAL A 37 -10.04 1.58 1.99
N TYR A 38 -9.04 1.63 2.85
CA TYR A 38 -9.17 1.32 4.27
C TYR A 38 -8.24 2.19 5.11
N THR A 39 -8.38 2.14 6.44
CA THR A 39 -7.53 2.90 7.36
C THR A 39 -6.89 2.01 8.41
N LEU A 40 -5.68 2.41 8.81
CA LEU A 40 -4.99 1.87 9.98
C LEU A 40 -4.46 3.04 10.80
N GLY A 41 -5.03 3.23 11.99
CA GLY A 41 -4.85 4.47 12.74
C GLY A 41 -5.33 5.67 11.95
N ASN A 42 -4.52 6.71 11.85
CA ASN A 42 -4.86 7.96 11.14
C ASN A 42 -4.43 7.98 9.67
N GLN A 43 -4.03 6.85 9.10
CA GLN A 43 -3.56 6.78 7.71
C GLN A 43 -4.56 6.06 6.81
N VAL A 44 -4.69 6.55 5.57
CA VAL A 44 -5.49 5.93 4.51
C VAL A 44 -4.61 5.04 3.64
N TYR A 45 -5.09 3.84 3.37
CA TYR A 45 -4.41 2.81 2.59
C TYR A 45 -5.23 2.43 1.35
N LEU A 46 -4.51 2.07 0.28
CA LEU A 46 -5.11 1.55 -0.96
C LEU A 46 -4.61 0.12 -1.23
N ASN A 47 -5.56 -0.80 -1.26
CA ASN A 47 -5.35 -2.19 -1.69
C ASN A 47 -5.60 -2.28 -3.19
N LEU A 48 -4.61 -2.71 -3.98
CA LEU A 48 -4.68 -2.74 -5.44
C LEU A 48 -4.68 -4.14 -6.03
N THR A 49 -4.31 -5.17 -5.26
CA THR A 49 -4.16 -6.53 -5.80
C THR A 49 -3.97 -7.55 -4.69
N ASN A 50 -4.31 -8.81 -4.98
CA ASN A 50 -3.92 -9.96 -4.16
C ASN A 50 -2.59 -10.57 -4.61
N ALA A 51 -2.11 -10.25 -5.82
CA ALA A 51 -0.89 -10.82 -6.37
C ALA A 51 0.34 -10.34 -5.60
N CYS A 52 1.21 -11.28 -5.24
CA CYS A 52 2.51 -11.00 -4.62
C CYS A 52 3.46 -12.14 -4.97
N PRO A 53 4.70 -11.85 -5.44
CA PRO A 53 5.68 -12.88 -5.75
C PRO A 53 6.34 -13.49 -4.50
N CYS A 54 6.05 -12.97 -3.29
CA CYS A 54 6.60 -13.46 -2.04
C CYS A 54 5.57 -14.27 -1.25
N ARG A 55 6.07 -15.25 -0.47
CA ARG A 55 5.28 -16.07 0.48
C ARG A 55 5.91 -16.00 1.86
N CYS A 56 6.01 -14.77 2.38
CA CYS A 56 6.67 -14.48 3.66
C CYS A 56 6.06 -15.30 4.80
N ALA A 57 6.92 -15.86 5.67
CA ALA A 57 6.49 -16.67 6.81
C ALA A 57 5.65 -15.88 7.83
N PHE A 58 5.80 -14.55 7.84
CA PHE A 58 5.10 -13.61 8.75
C PHE A 58 4.05 -12.75 8.02
N CYS A 59 3.58 -13.19 6.85
CA CYS A 59 2.66 -12.37 6.06
C CYS A 59 1.33 -12.20 6.80
N ILE A 60 0.91 -10.94 6.96
CA ILE A 60 -0.35 -10.57 7.64
C ILE A 60 -1.59 -11.25 7.05
N ARG A 61 -1.54 -11.66 5.77
CA ARG A 61 -2.60 -12.42 5.09
C ARG A 61 -2.93 -13.77 5.75
N GLN A 62 -2.05 -14.27 6.64
CA GLN A 62 -2.25 -15.53 7.37
C GLN A 62 -3.09 -15.34 8.64
N ASN A 63 -3.29 -14.08 9.06
CA ASN A 63 -3.92 -13.75 10.33
C ASN A 63 -5.42 -13.42 10.20
N GLY A 64 -5.94 -13.25 8.98
CA GLY A 64 -7.36 -12.96 8.75
C GLY A 64 -7.62 -12.38 7.36
N ASP A 65 -8.86 -12.00 7.11
CA ASP A 65 -9.31 -11.48 5.81
C ASP A 65 -9.18 -9.95 5.71
N GLY A 66 -9.01 -9.24 6.82
CA GLY A 66 -8.93 -7.79 6.88
C GLY A 66 -7.87 -7.26 7.81
N VAL A 67 -7.66 -5.96 7.77
CA VAL A 67 -6.73 -5.19 8.62
C VAL A 67 -7.26 -3.78 8.83
N GLY A 68 -7.11 -3.24 10.05
CA GLY A 68 -7.58 -1.90 10.39
C GLY A 68 -9.10 -1.80 10.28
N THR A 69 -9.61 -0.90 9.43
CA THR A 69 -11.06 -0.79 9.19
C THR A 69 -11.56 -1.71 8.10
N ALA A 70 -10.69 -2.40 7.38
CA ALA A 70 -11.10 -3.35 6.35
C ALA A 70 -11.57 -4.66 6.96
N GLU A 71 -12.78 -5.09 6.63
CA GLU A 71 -13.32 -6.42 6.96
C GLU A 71 -12.77 -7.50 6.04
N ASN A 72 -12.54 -7.14 4.76
CA ASN A 72 -11.99 -8.06 3.77
C ASN A 72 -11.14 -7.33 2.73
N LEU A 73 -9.87 -7.75 2.59
CA LEU A 73 -8.92 -7.24 1.59
C LEU A 73 -8.68 -8.23 0.42
N TRP A 74 -9.37 -9.38 0.41
CA TRP A 74 -9.26 -10.36 -0.67
C TRP A 74 -10.19 -10.03 -1.83
N PHE A 75 -9.64 -9.72 -3.00
CA PHE A 75 -10.42 -9.62 -4.23
C PHE A 75 -10.80 -11.03 -4.72
N SER A 76 -12.10 -11.28 -4.82
CA SER A 76 -12.63 -12.60 -5.16
C SER A 76 -12.69 -12.87 -6.66
N SER A 77 -12.78 -11.84 -7.51
CA SER A 77 -12.95 -11.97 -8.95
C SER A 77 -11.76 -11.45 -9.75
N HIS A 78 -11.34 -10.22 -9.51
CA HIS A 78 -10.23 -9.57 -10.23
C HIS A 78 -9.60 -8.48 -9.35
N ALA A 79 -8.38 -8.11 -9.65
CA ALA A 79 -7.76 -6.91 -9.08
C ALA A 79 -8.47 -5.65 -9.63
N PRO A 80 -8.69 -4.62 -8.81
CA PRO A 80 -9.43 -3.44 -9.26
C PRO A 80 -8.71 -2.72 -10.40
N SER A 81 -9.49 -2.30 -11.38
CA SER A 81 -9.06 -1.39 -12.42
C SER A 81 -8.82 0.01 -11.84
N PHE A 82 -8.11 0.85 -12.59
CA PHE A 82 -7.94 2.26 -12.19
C PHE A 82 -9.29 2.98 -11.98
N GLU A 83 -10.30 2.70 -12.82
CA GLU A 83 -11.60 3.37 -12.72
C GLU A 83 -12.33 2.97 -11.43
N GLU A 84 -12.21 1.71 -11.00
CA GLU A 84 -12.77 1.24 -9.73
C GLU A 84 -12.03 1.86 -8.54
N VAL A 85 -10.69 1.93 -8.57
CA VAL A 85 -9.90 2.60 -7.54
C VAL A 85 -10.24 4.08 -7.48
N LYS A 86 -10.34 4.75 -8.64
CA LYS A 86 -10.73 6.16 -8.73
C LYS A 86 -12.10 6.41 -8.11
N ALA A 87 -13.07 5.57 -8.43
CA ALA A 87 -14.42 5.68 -7.88
C ALA A 87 -14.44 5.50 -6.35
N ALA A 88 -13.67 4.54 -5.82
CA ALA A 88 -13.53 4.32 -4.39
C ALA A 88 -12.86 5.52 -3.68
N VAL A 89 -11.79 6.07 -4.26
CA VAL A 89 -11.10 7.28 -3.77
C VAL A 89 -12.01 8.52 -3.80
N ASP A 90 -12.80 8.70 -4.86
CA ASP A 90 -13.70 9.85 -4.97
C ASP A 90 -14.89 9.78 -4.00
N ALA A 91 -15.26 8.57 -3.59
CA ALA A 91 -16.29 8.35 -2.56
C ALA A 91 -15.74 8.47 -1.12
N TRP A 92 -14.42 8.51 -0.94
CA TRP A 92 -13.78 8.55 0.39
C TRP A 92 -13.64 9.99 0.88
N ASP A 93 -13.97 10.21 2.17
CA ASP A 93 -13.71 11.48 2.85
C ASP A 93 -12.33 11.43 3.52
N PHE A 94 -11.38 12.20 3.02
CA PHE A 94 -10.03 12.31 3.57
C PHE A 94 -9.94 13.31 4.74
N SER A 95 -11.02 13.98 5.11
CA SER A 95 -11.02 14.89 6.25
C SER A 95 -10.80 14.12 7.56
N GLY A 96 -9.90 14.62 8.40
CA GLY A 96 -9.57 13.95 9.66
C GLY A 96 -8.45 12.90 9.57
N TYR A 97 -7.93 12.62 8.38
CA TYR A 97 -6.80 11.72 8.16
C TYR A 97 -5.53 12.46 7.76
N ASP A 98 -4.38 11.79 7.91
CA ASP A 98 -3.13 12.30 7.39
C ASP A 98 -3.24 12.52 5.87
N LYS A 99 -2.63 13.61 5.37
CA LYS A 99 -2.58 13.89 3.93
C LYS A 99 -1.62 12.98 3.16
N GLU A 100 -1.27 11.84 3.72
CA GLU A 100 -0.46 10.81 3.08
C GLU A 100 -1.32 9.57 2.81
N VAL A 101 -1.42 9.16 1.56
CA VAL A 101 -2.09 7.92 1.14
C VAL A 101 -1.04 6.84 0.88
N VAL A 102 -1.28 5.64 1.39
CA VAL A 102 -0.32 4.54 1.35
C VAL A 102 -0.81 3.47 0.38
N PHE A 103 -0.05 3.19 -0.66
CA PHE A 103 -0.25 2.00 -1.48
C PHE A 103 0.27 0.78 -0.72
N CYS A 104 -0.63 -0.01 -0.19
CA CYS A 104 -0.37 -1.22 0.59
C CYS A 104 -1.67 -2.01 0.74
N GLY A 105 -1.58 -3.32 0.72
CA GLY A 105 -2.73 -4.22 0.89
C GLY A 105 -2.26 -5.65 1.07
N TYR A 106 -3.09 -6.61 0.66
CA TYR A 106 -2.76 -8.03 0.75
C TYR A 106 -1.85 -8.53 -0.36
N GLY A 107 -1.71 -7.78 -1.46
CA GLY A 107 -0.73 -8.02 -2.50
C GLY A 107 0.45 -7.06 -2.46
N GLU A 108 1.35 -7.23 -3.41
CA GLU A 108 2.41 -6.28 -3.73
C GLU A 108 1.86 -5.23 -4.72
N PRO A 109 1.80 -3.94 -4.37
CA PRO A 109 1.18 -2.94 -5.23
C PRO A 109 1.79 -2.85 -6.64
N THR A 110 3.08 -3.16 -6.78
CA THR A 110 3.77 -3.13 -8.08
C THR A 110 3.38 -4.30 -9.01
N CYS A 111 2.63 -5.31 -8.53
CA CYS A 111 1.96 -6.29 -9.37
C CYS A 111 0.77 -5.69 -10.14
N ALA A 112 0.17 -4.61 -9.64
CA ALA A 112 -0.86 -3.84 -10.33
C ALA A 112 -0.27 -2.53 -10.91
N TYR A 113 0.85 -2.63 -11.63
CA TYR A 113 1.72 -1.52 -11.97
C TYR A 113 1.02 -0.37 -12.69
N ASP A 114 0.22 -0.65 -13.72
CA ASP A 114 -0.51 0.39 -14.46
C ASP A 114 -1.55 1.08 -13.57
N THR A 115 -2.33 0.32 -12.81
CA THR A 115 -3.28 0.86 -11.85
C THR A 115 -2.58 1.71 -10.78
N LEU A 116 -1.43 1.25 -10.26
CA LEU A 116 -0.61 2.00 -9.30
C LEU A 116 -0.19 3.36 -9.86
N LEU A 117 0.41 3.40 -11.06
CA LEU A 117 0.90 4.65 -11.66
C LEU A 117 -0.22 5.65 -11.96
N ARG A 118 -1.33 5.18 -12.57
CA ARG A 118 -2.49 6.01 -12.88
C ARG A 118 -3.14 6.56 -11.61
N THR A 119 -3.25 5.75 -10.58
CA THR A 119 -3.79 6.17 -9.28
C THR A 119 -2.87 7.17 -8.60
N ALA A 120 -1.55 6.95 -8.62
CA ALA A 120 -0.58 7.88 -8.05
C ALA A 120 -0.66 9.26 -8.74
N GLU A 121 -0.69 9.31 -10.05
CA GLU A 121 -0.86 10.56 -10.80
C GLU A 121 -2.18 11.26 -10.44
N TYR A 122 -3.27 10.52 -10.33
CA TYR A 122 -4.57 11.05 -9.96
C TYR A 122 -4.59 11.67 -8.56
N LEU A 123 -4.02 10.99 -7.58
CA LEU A 123 -3.95 11.46 -6.19
C LEU A 123 -2.99 12.65 -6.02
N LYS A 124 -1.89 12.69 -6.77
CA LYS A 124 -0.99 13.86 -6.80
C LYS A 124 -1.70 15.12 -7.27
N LYS A 125 -2.57 15.02 -8.29
CA LYS A 125 -3.41 16.14 -8.76
C LYS A 125 -4.39 16.63 -7.70
N LYS A 126 -4.75 15.78 -6.71
CA LYS A 126 -5.55 16.15 -5.52
C LYS A 126 -4.73 16.76 -4.38
N GLY A 127 -3.41 16.93 -4.54
CA GLY A 127 -2.51 17.51 -3.54
C GLY A 127 -2.16 16.58 -2.39
N LEU A 128 -2.34 15.27 -2.54
CA LEU A 128 -2.00 14.28 -1.52
C LEU A 128 -0.52 13.86 -1.62
N ARG A 129 0.08 13.54 -0.47
CA ARG A 129 1.38 12.87 -0.42
C ARG A 129 1.18 11.37 -0.56
N LEU A 130 2.11 10.70 -1.23
CA LEU A 130 1.97 9.29 -1.55
C LEU A 130 3.14 8.49 -1.01
N ARG A 131 2.82 7.35 -0.39
CA ARG A 131 3.80 6.35 0.03
C ARG A 131 3.50 5.00 -0.62
N LEU A 132 4.54 4.34 -1.09
CA LEU A 132 4.49 2.96 -1.52
C LEU A 132 5.16 2.08 -0.45
N ASN A 133 4.42 1.12 0.08
CA ASN A 133 4.99 0.00 0.83
C ASN A 133 5.18 -1.17 -0.15
N THR A 134 6.42 -1.62 -0.35
CA THR A 134 6.75 -2.60 -1.39
C THR A 134 7.80 -3.61 -0.91
N ASN A 135 7.79 -4.78 -1.53
CA ASN A 135 8.88 -5.74 -1.38
C ASN A 135 10.14 -5.36 -2.19
N GLY A 136 10.09 -4.30 -3.01
CA GLY A 136 11.20 -3.80 -3.82
C GLY A 136 11.52 -4.61 -5.06
N LEU A 137 10.68 -5.57 -5.46
CA LEU A 137 10.92 -6.45 -6.61
C LEU A 137 10.25 -5.96 -7.89
N SER A 138 9.92 -4.67 -7.96
CA SER A 138 9.13 -4.09 -9.04
C SER A 138 9.72 -4.34 -10.44
N ASP A 139 11.04 -4.24 -10.59
CA ASP A 139 11.72 -4.46 -11.88
C ASP A 139 11.63 -5.91 -12.32
N LEU A 140 11.78 -6.87 -11.39
CA LEU A 140 11.62 -8.29 -11.67
C LEU A 140 10.18 -8.67 -12.00
N ILE A 141 9.22 -8.08 -11.28
CA ILE A 141 7.77 -8.30 -11.50
C ILE A 141 7.37 -7.83 -12.90
N ASN A 142 7.86 -6.66 -13.32
CA ASN A 142 7.44 -6.01 -14.56
C ASN A 142 8.38 -6.26 -15.76
N GLY A 143 9.52 -6.94 -15.54
CA GLY A 143 10.50 -7.25 -16.58
C GLY A 143 11.18 -6.02 -17.22
N LYS A 144 11.19 -4.89 -16.50
CA LYS A 144 11.74 -3.59 -16.95
C LYS A 144 12.10 -2.69 -15.77
N PRO A 145 12.96 -1.67 -15.97
CA PRO A 145 13.18 -0.62 -14.96
C PRO A 145 11.89 0.13 -14.65
N THR A 146 11.59 0.31 -13.36
CA THR A 146 10.32 0.89 -12.88
C THR A 146 10.50 2.07 -11.94
N ALA A 147 11.68 2.23 -11.35
CA ALA A 147 11.96 3.22 -10.30
C ALA A 147 11.62 4.65 -10.75
N GLU A 148 12.00 5.05 -11.96
CA GLU A 148 11.75 6.40 -12.49
C GLU A 148 10.24 6.71 -12.57
N ALA A 149 9.46 5.81 -13.15
CA ALA A 149 8.01 6.00 -13.29
C ALA A 149 7.30 6.02 -11.94
N ILE A 150 7.75 5.20 -10.98
CA ILE A 150 7.21 5.17 -9.61
C ILE A 150 7.55 6.46 -8.88
N CYS A 151 8.81 6.88 -8.87
CA CYS A 151 9.28 8.06 -8.14
C CYS A 151 8.75 9.38 -8.72
N LYS A 152 8.26 9.39 -9.95
CA LYS A 152 7.65 10.59 -10.57
C LYS A 152 6.46 11.13 -9.75
N ASN A 153 5.66 10.25 -9.13
CA ASN A 153 4.46 10.65 -8.41
C ASN A 153 4.42 10.18 -6.95
N ILE A 154 5.30 9.28 -6.54
CA ILE A 154 5.30 8.72 -5.18
C ILE A 154 6.44 9.34 -4.37
N ASP A 155 6.11 10.01 -3.27
CA ASP A 155 7.04 10.80 -2.47
C ASP A 155 7.92 9.94 -1.55
N THR A 156 7.34 8.85 -1.02
CA THR A 156 8.02 7.98 -0.05
C THR A 156 7.97 6.52 -0.49
N ILE A 157 9.12 5.87 -0.54
CA ILE A 157 9.24 4.44 -0.85
C ILE A 157 9.69 3.70 0.41
N SER A 158 8.80 2.85 0.94
CA SER A 158 9.08 2.00 2.11
C SER A 158 9.33 0.58 1.64
N VAL A 159 10.60 0.19 1.60
CA VAL A 159 11.04 -1.12 1.09
C VAL A 159 11.17 -2.12 2.23
N SER A 160 10.58 -3.28 2.09
CA SER A 160 10.61 -4.38 3.06
C SER A 160 11.93 -5.16 2.93
N LEU A 161 12.95 -4.74 3.69
CA LEU A 161 14.27 -5.41 3.74
C LEU A 161 14.18 -6.80 4.37
N ASN A 162 13.56 -6.87 5.53
CA ASN A 162 13.18 -8.06 6.31
C ASN A 162 14.31 -9.02 6.74
N ALA A 163 15.45 -9.06 6.06
CA ALA A 163 16.60 -9.91 6.39
C ALA A 163 17.93 -9.26 5.98
N PRO A 164 19.07 -9.62 6.61
CA PRO A 164 20.35 -8.99 6.31
C PRO A 164 21.12 -9.63 5.15
N THR A 165 20.74 -10.83 4.69
CA THR A 165 21.46 -11.58 3.65
C THR A 165 20.47 -12.28 2.69
N THR A 166 20.94 -12.64 1.49
CA THR A 166 20.19 -13.38 0.48
C THR A 166 19.58 -14.66 1.03
N GLU A 167 20.38 -15.48 1.69
CA GLU A 167 19.93 -16.76 2.28
C GLU A 167 18.78 -16.58 3.28
N LYS A 168 18.94 -15.62 4.21
CA LYS A 168 17.94 -15.34 5.24
C LYS A 168 16.69 -14.73 4.64
N TYR A 169 16.84 -13.87 3.61
CA TYR A 169 15.73 -13.30 2.86
C TYR A 169 14.94 -14.36 2.12
N GLU A 170 15.59 -15.27 1.41
CA GLU A 170 14.94 -16.38 0.71
C GLU A 170 14.15 -17.29 1.66
N LYS A 171 14.77 -17.66 2.78
CA LYS A 171 14.13 -18.49 3.80
C LYS A 171 12.90 -17.83 4.40
N LEU A 172 12.96 -16.52 4.67
CA LEU A 172 11.93 -15.77 5.36
C LEU A 172 10.82 -15.29 4.41
N CYS A 173 11.20 -14.68 3.27
CA CYS A 173 10.27 -14.05 2.33
C CYS A 173 9.83 -14.98 1.20
N ARG A 174 10.57 -16.04 0.90
CA ARG A 174 10.27 -17.06 -0.11
C ARG A 174 9.85 -16.44 -1.45
N PRO A 175 10.71 -15.59 -2.05
CA PRO A 175 10.39 -14.91 -3.31
C PRO A 175 10.37 -15.89 -4.48
N ALA A 176 9.48 -15.70 -5.45
CA ALA A 176 9.41 -16.51 -6.67
C ALA A 176 10.66 -16.36 -7.57
N PHE A 177 11.45 -15.32 -7.34
CA PHE A 177 12.66 -15.00 -8.12
C PHE A 177 13.95 -15.58 -7.53
N GLY A 178 13.86 -16.34 -6.41
CA GLY A 178 15.00 -16.97 -5.74
C GLY A 178 16.06 -15.94 -5.31
N GLU A 179 17.34 -16.35 -5.39
CA GLU A 179 18.50 -15.58 -4.96
C GLU A 179 18.58 -14.16 -5.55
N LYS A 180 18.06 -13.97 -6.76
CA LYS A 180 18.07 -12.66 -7.44
C LYS A 180 17.23 -11.60 -6.73
N ALA A 181 16.28 -12.02 -5.87
CA ALA A 181 15.32 -11.11 -5.27
C ALA A 181 15.97 -10.12 -4.29
N PHE A 182 16.92 -10.56 -3.48
CA PHE A 182 17.55 -9.71 -2.47
C PHE A 182 18.34 -8.56 -3.11
N ASP A 183 19.19 -8.87 -4.07
CA ASP A 183 19.99 -7.86 -4.77
C ASP A 183 19.10 -6.92 -5.61
N ALA A 184 18.05 -7.45 -6.25
CA ALA A 184 17.10 -6.64 -7.00
C ALA A 184 16.35 -5.64 -6.10
N MET A 185 15.94 -6.06 -4.91
CA MET A 185 15.30 -5.19 -3.90
C MET A 185 16.25 -4.07 -3.45
N LEU A 186 17.53 -4.38 -3.18
CA LEU A 186 18.52 -3.38 -2.80
C LEU A 186 18.82 -2.42 -3.96
N ALA A 187 18.92 -2.93 -5.19
CA ALA A 187 19.13 -2.11 -6.40
C ALA A 187 17.96 -1.14 -6.61
N PHE A 188 16.72 -1.62 -6.50
CA PHE A 188 15.51 -0.78 -6.61
C PHE A 188 15.49 0.33 -5.55
N ALA A 189 15.81 0.00 -4.28
CA ALA A 189 15.87 1.00 -3.21
C ALA A 189 16.92 2.09 -3.49
N ARG A 190 18.10 1.69 -4.00
CA ARG A 190 19.17 2.62 -4.39
C ARG A 190 18.73 3.53 -5.52
N GLN A 191 18.15 2.99 -6.58
CA GLN A 191 17.66 3.75 -7.73
C GLN A 191 16.60 4.77 -7.30
N CYS A 192 15.64 4.37 -6.47
CA CYS A 192 14.64 5.30 -5.94
C CYS A 192 15.27 6.46 -5.14
N LYS A 193 16.30 6.18 -4.34
CA LYS A 193 17.04 7.19 -3.59
C LYS A 193 17.79 8.16 -4.53
N GLU A 194 18.48 7.65 -5.54
CA GLU A 194 19.20 8.44 -6.55
C GLU A 194 18.25 9.35 -7.35
N LEU A 195 17.00 8.93 -7.53
CA LEU A 195 15.93 9.72 -8.14
C LEU A 195 15.30 10.75 -7.18
N GLY A 196 15.79 10.85 -5.93
CA GLY A 196 15.35 11.85 -4.97
C GLY A 196 14.10 11.48 -4.17
N ALA A 197 13.60 10.25 -4.25
CA ALA A 197 12.51 9.78 -3.42
C ALA A 197 12.96 9.63 -1.95
N ASN A 198 12.05 9.85 -0.99
CA ASN A 198 12.30 9.56 0.41
C ASN A 198 12.22 8.05 0.65
N VAL A 199 13.36 7.37 0.58
CA VAL A 199 13.45 5.92 0.74
C VAL A 199 13.70 5.55 2.19
N LYS A 200 13.02 4.49 2.68
CA LYS A 200 13.31 3.84 3.97
C LYS A 200 13.20 2.33 3.85
N PHE A 201 14.05 1.64 4.57
CA PHE A 201 13.90 0.20 4.79
C PHE A 201 12.99 -0.08 5.97
N THR A 202 12.32 -1.22 5.94
CA THR A 202 11.57 -1.75 7.07
C THR A 202 11.93 -3.21 7.32
N VAL A 203 11.93 -3.58 8.61
CA VAL A 203 12.08 -4.96 9.08
C VAL A 203 10.95 -5.23 10.08
N VAL A 204 10.32 -6.38 9.99
CA VAL A 204 9.39 -6.85 11.03
C VAL A 204 10.20 -7.60 12.09
N ASP A 205 9.88 -7.41 13.37
CA ASP A 205 10.63 -7.95 14.52
C ASP A 205 10.40 -9.46 14.78
N VAL A 206 10.25 -10.22 13.69
CA VAL A 206 10.12 -11.69 13.70
C VAL A 206 11.45 -12.42 13.49
N ILE A 207 12.54 -11.66 13.35
CA ILE A 207 13.90 -12.17 13.16
C ILE A 207 14.74 -11.98 14.44
N PRO A 208 15.84 -12.74 14.62
CA PRO A 208 16.72 -12.57 15.77
C PRO A 208 17.26 -11.15 15.93
N PRO A 209 17.51 -10.67 17.17
CA PRO A 209 18.05 -9.33 17.41
C PRO A 209 19.35 -9.04 16.65
N GLU A 210 20.24 -10.02 16.53
CA GLU A 210 21.50 -9.92 15.77
C GLU A 210 21.25 -9.67 14.28
N ASP A 211 20.17 -10.22 13.71
CA ASP A 211 19.78 -9.98 12.32
C ASP A 211 19.18 -8.59 12.15
N ILE A 212 18.46 -8.07 13.14
CA ILE A 212 18.00 -6.67 13.12
C ILE A 212 19.19 -5.72 13.10
N GLU A 213 20.22 -5.97 13.94
CA GLU A 213 21.44 -5.15 13.94
C GLU A 213 22.21 -5.25 12.61
N ALA A 214 22.28 -6.43 12.01
CA ALA A 214 22.87 -6.61 10.69
C ALA A 214 22.08 -5.86 9.59
N CYS A 215 20.75 -5.86 9.66
CA CYS A 215 19.91 -5.05 8.78
C CYS A 215 20.14 -3.54 8.96
N LYS A 216 20.34 -3.07 10.22
CA LYS A 216 20.69 -1.67 10.50
C LYS A 216 22.05 -1.30 9.88
N ALA A 217 23.04 -2.19 10.01
CA ALA A 217 24.37 -1.98 9.41
C ALA A 217 24.29 -1.91 7.87
N LEU A 218 23.54 -2.82 7.24
CA LEU A 218 23.31 -2.81 5.78
C LEU A 218 22.59 -1.53 5.33
N ALA A 219 21.52 -1.15 6.00
CA ALA A 219 20.79 0.08 5.70
C ALA A 219 21.67 1.33 5.83
N LYS A 220 22.51 1.38 6.90
CA LYS A 220 23.49 2.46 7.11
C LYS A 220 24.53 2.51 5.98
N SER A 221 25.04 1.37 5.49
CA SER A 221 26.01 1.33 4.39
C SER A 221 25.44 1.88 3.07
N MET A 222 24.10 1.84 2.91
CA MET A 222 23.39 2.41 1.78
C MET A 222 22.89 3.84 2.03
N ASP A 223 23.14 4.37 3.24
CA ASP A 223 22.61 5.66 3.70
C ASP A 223 21.08 5.76 3.49
N ILE A 224 20.37 4.70 3.88
CA ILE A 224 18.91 4.59 3.87
C ILE A 224 18.47 4.30 5.32
N PRO A 225 17.55 5.10 5.91
CA PRO A 225 17.06 4.84 7.26
C PRO A 225 16.29 3.53 7.34
N LEU A 226 16.42 2.81 8.46
CA LEU A 226 15.69 1.58 8.73
C LEU A 226 14.72 1.78 9.89
N ARG A 227 13.48 1.30 9.71
CA ARG A 227 12.45 1.22 10.74
C ARG A 227 12.17 -0.24 11.08
N VAL A 228 12.32 -0.59 12.36
CA VAL A 228 11.81 -1.87 12.90
C VAL A 228 10.32 -1.70 13.20
N ARG A 229 9.50 -2.62 12.76
CA ARG A 229 8.04 -2.66 12.98
C ARG A 229 7.69 -3.85 13.84
N ALA A 230 6.81 -3.64 14.82
CA ALA A 230 6.23 -4.74 15.55
C ALA A 230 5.42 -5.67 14.62
N TYR A 231 5.51 -6.96 14.86
CA TYR A 231 4.65 -7.94 14.21
C TYR A 231 3.20 -7.75 14.69
N ILE A 232 2.26 -7.75 13.77
CA ILE A 232 0.82 -7.70 14.08
C ILE A 232 0.32 -9.13 13.99
N ALA A 233 0.05 -9.73 15.15
CA ALA A 233 -0.38 -11.12 15.26
C ALA A 233 -1.88 -11.31 15.02
N GLU A 234 -2.72 -10.26 15.29
CA GLU A 234 -4.19 -10.25 15.12
C GLU A 234 -4.68 -8.81 14.88
#